data_7ef0aa386003871427b2cf51c419fc52
#
_entry.id   7ef0aa386003871427b2cf51c419fc52
#
_cell.length_a   1.000
_cell.length_b   1.000
_cell.length_c   1.000
_cell.angle_alpha   90.00
_cell.angle_beta   90.00
_cell.angle_gamma   90.00
#
_symmetry.space_group_name_H-M   'P 1'
#
loop_
_entity.id
_entity.type
_entity.pdbx_description
1 polymer ?
#
loop_
_entity_poly.entity_id
_entity_poly.type
_entity_poly.pdbx_seq_one_letter_code
_entity_poly.pdbx_strand_id
1 'polypeptide(L)'
;MSPQPDECRTVRAAGELDLTTAPEFTRALEDARHGTGRLFLVIDLSRVTFMDGSALTPLCAAWDDCHERRGWARVVYTRPGVGLLFRAGGVQERFPRYANAQDAWRGVTADPGGQYTPAGELSA
;
A
#
# COMPACT_ATOMS: atom_id res chain seq x y z
N MET A 1 25.21 -21.56 8.15
CA MET A 1 24.90 -20.16 7.84
C MET A 1 23.49 -19.82 8.30
N SER A 2 23.34 -18.72 8.99
CA SER A 2 22.03 -18.30 9.49
C SER A 2 21.20 -17.70 8.36
N PRO A 3 19.90 -18.01 8.28
CA PRO A 3 19.03 -17.32 7.35
C PRO A 3 18.90 -15.85 7.74
N GLN A 4 18.62 -15.01 6.74
CA GLN A 4 18.34 -13.61 7.01
C GLN A 4 17.00 -13.51 7.75
N PRO A 5 16.93 -12.65 8.77
CA PRO A 5 15.65 -12.47 9.47
C PRO A 5 14.63 -11.82 8.58
N ASP A 6 13.37 -12.11 8.84
CA ASP A 6 12.28 -11.41 8.20
C ASP A 6 12.29 -9.95 8.63
N GLU A 7 11.96 -9.06 7.69
CA GLU A 7 11.92 -7.64 7.95
C GLU A 7 10.49 -7.16 7.82
N CYS A 8 9.96 -6.61 8.91
CA CYS A 8 8.58 -6.14 8.98
C CYS A 8 8.63 -4.63 9.21
N ARG A 9 8.14 -3.87 8.26
CA ARG A 9 8.24 -2.42 8.28
C ARG A 9 6.92 -1.77 7.96
N THR A 10 6.74 -0.54 8.45
CA THR A 10 5.57 0.28 8.14
C THR A 10 6.05 1.64 7.69
N VAL A 11 5.49 2.11 6.57
CA VAL A 11 5.70 3.47 6.09
C VAL A 11 4.36 4.18 6.17
N ARG A 12 4.33 5.37 6.77
CA ARG A 12 3.13 6.18 6.86
C ARG A 12 3.31 7.44 6.07
N ALA A 13 2.30 7.80 5.30
CA ALA A 13 2.28 9.05 4.55
C ALA A 13 1.04 9.83 4.96
N ALA A 14 1.12 11.15 4.85
CA ALA A 14 0.01 12.03 5.20
C ALA A 14 -0.01 13.22 4.25
N GLY A 15 -1.19 13.83 4.10
CA GLY A 15 -1.34 15.00 3.25
C GLY A 15 -1.46 14.61 1.79
N GLU A 16 -0.88 15.43 0.93
CA GLU A 16 -1.00 15.25 -0.51
C GLU A 16 0.19 14.48 -1.04
N LEU A 17 -0.08 13.46 -1.85
CA LEU A 17 0.95 12.74 -2.58
C LEU A 17 0.82 13.10 -4.06
N ASP A 18 1.60 14.08 -4.47
CA ASP A 18 1.58 14.61 -5.82
C ASP A 18 3.01 14.72 -6.34
N LEU A 19 3.16 15.33 -7.50
CA LEU A 19 4.46 15.43 -8.16
C LEU A 19 5.51 16.11 -7.26
N THR A 20 5.09 17.07 -6.43
CA THR A 20 6.04 17.80 -5.58
C THR A 20 6.46 17.02 -4.33
N THR A 21 5.61 16.11 -3.85
CA THR A 21 5.90 15.32 -2.66
C THR A 21 6.36 13.90 -2.99
N ALA A 22 6.20 13.47 -4.24
CA ALA A 22 6.57 12.11 -4.65
C ALA A 22 8.04 11.76 -4.37
N PRO A 23 9.02 12.68 -4.54
CA PRO A 23 10.41 12.32 -4.22
C PRO A 23 10.61 11.94 -2.75
N GLU A 24 9.94 12.63 -1.85
CA GLU A 24 10.04 12.34 -0.41
C GLU A 24 9.40 11.00 -0.09
N PHE A 25 8.24 10.74 -0.69
CA PHE A 25 7.54 9.46 -0.52
C PHE A 25 8.39 8.31 -1.08
N THR A 26 9.00 8.51 -2.25
CA THR A 26 9.88 7.52 -2.87
C THR A 26 11.04 7.18 -1.93
N ARG A 27 11.65 8.22 -1.35
CA ARG A 27 12.77 8.01 -0.44
C ARG A 27 12.35 7.24 0.80
N ALA A 28 11.19 7.55 1.35
CA ALA A 28 10.69 6.84 2.52
C ALA A 28 10.49 5.36 2.22
N LEU A 29 9.94 5.04 1.05
CA LEU A 29 9.76 3.65 0.65
C LEU A 29 11.09 2.96 0.40
N GLU A 30 12.06 3.65 -0.20
CA GLU A 30 13.38 3.09 -0.42
C GLU A 30 14.09 2.81 0.90
N ASP A 31 14.02 3.75 1.83
CA ASP A 31 14.64 3.58 3.14
C ASP A 31 14.05 2.40 3.90
N ALA A 32 12.77 2.15 3.73
CA ALA A 32 12.10 1.04 4.39
C ALA A 32 12.49 -0.32 3.78
N ARG A 33 13.14 -0.32 2.64
CA ARG A 33 13.47 -1.55 1.93
C ARG A 33 14.93 -1.96 2.02
N HIS A 34 15.71 -1.30 2.86
CA HIS A 34 17.10 -1.72 3.00
C HIS A 34 17.15 -3.11 3.64
N GLY A 35 18.29 -3.79 3.45
CA GLY A 35 18.44 -5.15 3.94
C GLY A 35 18.20 -6.17 2.84
N THR A 36 18.31 -7.45 3.17
CA THR A 36 18.24 -8.53 2.18
C THR A 36 17.31 -9.67 2.54
N GLY A 37 16.71 -9.65 3.74
CA GLY A 37 15.79 -10.69 4.15
C GLY A 37 14.43 -10.54 3.48
N ARG A 38 13.52 -11.46 3.82
CA ARG A 38 12.14 -11.35 3.35
C ARG A 38 11.55 -10.06 3.89
N LEU A 39 10.85 -9.34 3.05
CA LEU A 39 10.34 -8.01 3.41
C LEU A 39 8.82 -7.99 3.39
N PHE A 40 8.25 -7.65 4.54
CA PHE A 40 6.81 -7.46 4.70
C PHE A 40 6.59 -6.00 5.03
N LEU A 41 5.93 -5.29 4.13
CA LEU A 41 5.81 -3.84 4.21
C LEU A 41 4.35 -3.43 4.21
N VAL A 42 3.95 -2.67 5.22
CA VAL A 42 2.65 -2.02 5.26
C VAL A 42 2.86 -0.55 4.93
N ILE A 43 2.14 -0.08 3.94
CA ILE A 43 2.17 1.31 3.50
C ILE A 43 0.85 1.93 3.90
N ASP A 44 0.88 2.78 4.91
CA ASP A 44 -0.33 3.36 5.49
C ASP A 44 -0.60 4.71 4.85
N LEU A 45 -1.61 4.74 3.99
CA LEU A 45 -2.06 5.95 3.31
C LEU A 45 -3.35 6.50 3.91
N SER A 46 -3.72 6.07 5.12
CA SER A 46 -5.01 6.47 5.70
C SER A 46 -5.10 7.97 5.97
N ARG A 47 -3.96 8.64 6.11
CA ARG A 47 -3.92 10.09 6.33
C ARG A 47 -3.63 10.88 5.05
N VAL A 48 -3.56 10.21 3.92
CA VAL A 48 -3.37 10.87 2.65
C VAL A 48 -4.71 11.48 2.22
N THR A 49 -4.69 12.76 1.91
CA THR A 49 -5.91 13.49 1.54
C THR A 49 -6.09 13.59 0.04
N PHE A 50 -5.01 13.44 -0.72
CA PHE A 50 -5.04 13.49 -2.18
C PHE A 50 -3.86 12.68 -2.70
N MET A 51 -4.08 11.95 -3.80
CA MET A 51 -3.01 11.18 -4.42
C MET A 51 -3.19 11.20 -5.92
N ASP A 52 -2.12 11.51 -6.66
CA ASP A 52 -2.15 11.43 -8.11
C ASP A 52 -1.22 10.32 -8.60
N GLY A 53 -1.12 10.21 -9.93
CA GLY A 53 -0.39 9.11 -10.54
C GLY A 53 1.10 9.05 -10.21
N SER A 54 1.68 10.18 -9.75
CA SER A 54 3.11 10.19 -9.42
C SER A 54 3.44 9.27 -8.25
N ALA A 55 2.46 8.91 -7.42
CA ALA A 55 2.67 7.98 -6.32
C ALA A 55 2.70 6.53 -6.77
N LEU A 56 2.18 6.21 -7.96
CA LEU A 56 2.07 4.82 -8.39
C LEU A 56 3.42 4.18 -8.67
N THR A 57 4.35 4.92 -9.25
CA THR A 57 5.68 4.38 -9.57
C THR A 57 6.41 3.88 -8.31
N PRO A 58 6.54 4.70 -7.24
CA PRO A 58 7.21 4.20 -6.05
C PRO A 58 6.45 3.09 -5.36
N LEU A 59 5.12 3.09 -5.41
CA LEU A 59 4.33 2.01 -4.83
C LEU A 59 4.57 0.70 -5.57
N CYS A 60 4.57 0.72 -6.89
CA CYS A 60 4.83 -0.48 -7.68
C CYS A 60 6.25 -0.99 -7.48
N ALA A 61 7.23 -0.09 -7.37
CA ALA A 61 8.60 -0.48 -7.09
C ALA A 61 8.72 -1.19 -5.75
N ALA A 62 8.01 -0.68 -4.73
CA ALA A 62 8.00 -1.33 -3.41
C ALA A 62 7.36 -2.71 -3.49
N TRP A 63 6.26 -2.81 -4.22
CA TRP A 63 5.56 -4.09 -4.38
C TRP A 63 6.46 -5.12 -5.05
N ASP A 64 7.14 -4.72 -6.14
CA ASP A 64 8.03 -5.62 -6.87
C ASP A 64 9.18 -6.10 -5.98
N ASP A 65 9.80 -5.19 -5.24
CA ASP A 65 10.93 -5.53 -4.39
C ASP A 65 10.52 -6.49 -3.28
N CYS A 66 9.38 -6.24 -2.65
CA CYS A 66 8.89 -7.13 -1.60
C CYS A 66 8.60 -8.52 -2.15
N HIS A 67 8.05 -8.60 -3.37
CA HIS A 67 7.76 -9.88 -4.00
C HIS A 67 9.04 -10.64 -4.35
N GLU A 68 10.04 -9.94 -4.86
CA GLU A 68 11.32 -10.57 -5.16
C GLU A 68 11.99 -11.12 -3.91
N ARG A 69 11.74 -10.49 -2.79
CA ARG A 69 12.28 -10.91 -1.50
C ARG A 69 11.36 -11.87 -0.78
N ARG A 70 10.36 -12.41 -1.47
CA ARG A 70 9.42 -13.42 -0.97
C ARG A 70 8.58 -12.93 0.21
N GLY A 71 8.34 -11.64 0.26
CA GLY A 71 7.42 -11.02 1.20
C GLY A 71 6.22 -10.45 0.47
N TRP A 72 5.72 -9.34 0.98
CA TRP A 72 4.59 -8.66 0.37
C TRP A 72 4.60 -7.18 0.77
N ALA A 73 3.92 -6.38 -0.05
CA ALA A 73 3.61 -4.99 0.27
C ALA A 73 2.10 -4.82 0.27
N ARG A 74 1.56 -4.24 1.33
CA ARG A 74 0.12 -4.04 1.50
C ARG A 74 -0.16 -2.59 1.85
N VAL A 75 -1.27 -2.08 1.33
CA VAL A 75 -1.58 -0.65 1.40
C VAL A 75 -2.86 -0.44 2.19
N VAL A 76 -2.80 0.43 3.19
CA VAL A 76 -3.96 0.85 3.97
C VAL A 76 -4.47 2.15 3.39
N TYR A 77 -5.73 2.20 2.99
CA TYR A 77 -6.34 3.45 2.56
C TYR A 77 -7.84 3.43 2.81
N THR A 78 -8.42 4.61 2.98
CA THR A 78 -9.83 4.74 3.30
C THR A 78 -10.57 5.60 2.28
N ARG A 79 -9.87 6.48 1.56
CA ARG A 79 -10.53 7.39 0.63
C ARG A 79 -10.82 6.70 -0.69
N PRO A 80 -12.06 6.82 -1.20
CA PRO A 80 -12.40 6.19 -2.49
C PRO A 80 -11.53 6.66 -3.65
N GLY A 81 -11.03 7.90 -3.59
CA GLY A 81 -10.17 8.42 -4.65
C GLY A 81 -8.88 7.66 -4.81
N VAL A 82 -8.32 7.11 -3.73
CA VAL A 82 -7.12 6.30 -3.81
C VAL A 82 -7.41 5.00 -4.55
N GLY A 83 -8.52 4.34 -4.22
CA GLY A 83 -8.93 3.13 -4.94
C GLY A 83 -9.19 3.37 -6.42
N LEU A 84 -9.82 4.51 -6.73
CA LEU A 84 -10.06 4.88 -8.13
C LEU A 84 -8.74 5.07 -8.88
N LEU A 85 -7.74 5.66 -8.22
CA LEU A 85 -6.44 5.85 -8.84
C LEU A 85 -5.77 4.51 -9.14
N PHE A 86 -5.85 3.56 -8.21
CA PHE A 86 -5.29 2.23 -8.43
C PHE A 86 -5.98 1.54 -9.61
N ARG A 87 -7.30 1.69 -9.70
CA ARG A 87 -8.04 1.10 -10.81
C ARG A 87 -7.67 1.77 -12.12
N ALA A 88 -7.63 3.09 -12.15
CA ALA A 88 -7.28 3.83 -13.37
C ALA A 88 -5.87 3.52 -13.83
N GLY A 89 -4.95 3.28 -12.88
CA GLY A 89 -3.57 2.94 -13.20
C GLY A 89 -3.35 1.47 -13.54
N GLY A 90 -4.38 0.64 -13.46
CA GLY A 90 -4.25 -0.77 -13.79
C GLY A 90 -3.53 -1.60 -12.75
N VAL A 91 -3.44 -1.12 -11.52
CA VAL A 91 -2.69 -1.82 -10.46
C VAL A 91 -3.57 -2.25 -9.29
N GLN A 92 -4.88 -2.23 -9.49
CA GLN A 92 -5.83 -2.52 -8.42
C GLN A 92 -5.61 -3.90 -7.81
N GLU A 93 -5.24 -4.89 -8.62
CA GLU A 93 -5.05 -6.24 -8.11
C GLU A 93 -3.82 -6.37 -7.22
N ARG A 94 -2.83 -5.51 -7.43
CA ARG A 94 -1.64 -5.50 -6.58
C ARG A 94 -1.91 -4.87 -5.22
N PHE A 95 -2.88 -3.98 -5.17
CA PHE A 95 -3.14 -3.18 -3.98
C PHE A 95 -4.60 -3.27 -3.56
N PRO A 96 -5.04 -4.46 -3.10
CA PRO A 96 -6.36 -4.53 -2.49
C PRO A 96 -6.38 -3.66 -1.23
N ARG A 97 -7.56 -3.16 -0.88
CA ARG A 97 -7.66 -2.24 0.25
C ARG A 97 -7.59 -2.99 1.57
N TYR A 98 -6.83 -2.44 2.50
CA TYR A 98 -6.84 -2.84 3.90
C TYR A 98 -7.35 -1.64 4.70
N ALA A 99 -8.24 -1.88 5.65
CA ALA A 99 -8.92 -0.81 6.38
C ALA A 99 -8.00 -0.14 7.40
N ASN A 100 -7.04 -0.88 7.93
CA ASN A 100 -6.12 -0.39 8.94
C ASN A 100 -4.86 -1.26 8.94
N ALA A 101 -3.86 -0.83 9.69
CA ALA A 101 -2.57 -1.52 9.70
C ALA A 101 -2.70 -2.94 10.28
N GLN A 102 -3.53 -3.12 11.30
CA GLN A 102 -3.70 -4.45 11.90
C GLN A 102 -4.26 -5.43 10.88
N ASP A 103 -5.29 -5.01 10.14
CA ASP A 103 -5.86 -5.86 9.10
C ASP A 103 -4.86 -6.13 7.98
N ALA A 104 -4.02 -5.14 7.65
CA ALA A 104 -2.98 -5.33 6.65
C ALA A 104 -1.99 -6.40 7.10
N TRP A 105 -1.56 -6.37 8.35
CA TRP A 105 -0.65 -7.39 8.87
C TRP A 105 -1.29 -8.77 8.88
N ARG A 106 -2.59 -8.83 9.10
CA ARG A 106 -3.32 -10.10 9.16
C ARG A 106 -3.82 -10.58 7.80
N GLY A 107 -3.69 -9.75 6.77
CA GLY A 107 -4.14 -10.11 5.43
C GLY A 107 -5.65 -10.07 5.24
N VAL A 108 -6.34 -9.26 6.03
CA VAL A 108 -7.81 -9.14 5.96
C VAL A 108 -8.16 -7.91 5.13
N THR A 109 -8.65 -8.15 3.92
CA THR A 109 -8.99 -7.06 3.00
C THR A 109 -10.35 -6.48 3.29
N ALA A 110 -10.57 -5.26 2.80
CA ALA A 110 -11.82 -4.53 2.93
C ALA A 110 -12.35 -4.16 1.54
N ASP A 111 -13.54 -3.57 1.49
CA ASP A 111 -14.10 -3.13 0.22
C ASP A 111 -13.23 -2.05 -0.40
N PRO A 112 -13.00 -2.09 -1.72
CA PRO A 112 -12.18 -1.08 -2.37
C PRO A 112 -12.74 0.31 -2.18
N GLY A 113 -11.84 1.26 -1.85
CA GLY A 113 -12.22 2.65 -1.73
C GLY A 113 -13.09 2.99 -0.55
N GLY A 114 -13.32 2.07 0.37
CA GLY A 114 -14.18 2.31 1.53
C GLY A 114 -15.62 2.55 1.18
N GLN A 115 -16.02 2.22 -0.04
CA GLN A 115 -17.35 2.47 -0.52
C GLN A 115 -18.32 1.46 0.07
N TYR A 116 -19.46 1.94 0.53
CA TYR A 116 -20.49 1.04 1.02
C TYR A 116 -21.07 0.22 -0.14
N THR A 117 -21.14 -1.07 0.06
CA THR A 117 -21.76 -1.96 -0.90
C THR A 117 -23.08 -2.39 -0.29
N PRO A 118 -24.19 -2.02 -0.93
CA PRO A 118 -25.48 -2.46 -0.42
C PRO A 118 -25.52 -3.97 -0.41
N ALA A 119 -25.93 -4.45 0.57
CA ALA A 119 -25.77 -5.82 0.70
C ALA A 119 -26.81 -6.64 0.14
N GLY A 120 -26.10 -5.97 0.36
CA GLY A 120 -26.18 -6.37 0.34
C GLY A 120 -26.50 -6.52 -0.19
N GLU A 121 -26.40 -5.69 -0.50
CA GLU A 121 -26.46 -5.64 -0.89
C GLU A 121 -26.44 -6.55 -1.28
N LEU A 122 -26.48 -6.72 -1.30
CA LEU A 122 -26.50 -7.47 -1.28
C LEU A 122 -26.87 -8.33 -0.77
N SER A 123 -27.01 -8.34 -0.48
CA SER A 123 -27.20 -9.07 0.08
C SER A 123 -27.71 -9.32 0.65
N ALA A 124 -28.05 -9.27 0.57
CA ALA A 124 -28.48 -9.29 1.12
C ALA A 124 -28.56 -9.55 1.39
#